data_b25814fc2f0e7e1bc3537d6f608c0895
#
_entry.id   b25814fc2f0e7e1bc3537d6f608c0895
#
_cell.length_a   1.000
_cell.length_b   1.000
_cell.length_c   1.000
_cell.angle_alpha   90.00
_cell.angle_beta   90.00
_cell.angle_gamma   90.00
#
_symmetry.space_group_name_H-M   'P 1'
#
loop_
_entity.id
_entity.type
_entity.pdbx_description
1 polymer ?
#
loop_
_entity_poly.entity_id
_entity_poly.type
_entity_poly.pdbx_seq_one_letter_code
_entity_poly.pdbx_strand_id
1 'polypeptide(L)'
;MIQRNGLRVLSLYEGFFSGGARVLHSTVVAGLHQGGRQQHSVLSLHHEVRREATLQRMEDDPRYRALRAAGVRIGSLGRSTEAGHDPRVFSEHELEAAVRQVKSSHVVLSLKEQPLRLVNQDAFPNRPVIACLHRSDPEHQGDALGDLLTAADRGRLAAVVCCAESTRDAYREAGVPADLLRVVPNGINLARFRPVQGARRLALRGAAGIPTDATVVVYAARYDEMKNPELFLRSARTFLELEPDGHVLMCGAGMTAANPSLRDDLARIFGDRPDLLAHLDLLGVRHDMELIYATADVVALTSTFGEAAPLCLIEGSMCGAVPVTTHVGDAPSIVDRIGFVTSFEPAEIAATWIEAAARRAELESARTAVRPRFSHVRMIAGYSTIIERTHRDATIRPARV
;
A
#
# COMPACT_ATOMS: atom_id res chain seq x y z
N MET A 1 -32.75 24.05 4.66
CA MET A 1 -31.66 23.05 4.48
C MET A 1 -31.42 22.39 5.84
N ILE A 2 -31.93 21.17 6.04
CA ILE A 2 -31.69 20.39 7.26
C ILE A 2 -30.20 19.98 7.21
N GLN A 3 -29.37 20.55 8.10
CA GLN A 3 -28.03 20.02 8.35
C GLN A 3 -28.18 18.56 8.80
N ARG A 4 -28.00 17.61 7.87
CA ARG A 4 -27.78 16.23 8.25
C ARG A 4 -26.48 16.20 9.06
N ASN A 5 -26.59 16.04 10.38
CA ASN A 5 -25.45 15.77 11.25
C ASN A 5 -24.82 14.44 10.83
N GLY A 6 -24.02 14.47 9.77
CA GLY A 6 -23.30 13.31 9.26
C GLY A 6 -22.29 12.82 10.30
N LEU A 7 -22.01 11.53 10.28
CA LEU A 7 -20.98 10.92 11.12
C LEU A 7 -19.60 11.56 10.82
N ARG A 8 -19.00 12.22 11.79
CA ARG A 8 -17.69 12.89 11.65
C ARG A 8 -16.56 11.94 12.02
N VAL A 9 -15.64 11.74 11.08
CA VAL A 9 -14.50 10.83 11.21
C VAL A 9 -13.20 11.61 11.03
N LEU A 10 -12.27 11.44 11.95
CA LEU A 10 -10.92 12.00 11.87
C LEU A 10 -9.93 10.88 11.58
N SER A 11 -9.14 11.00 10.50
CA SER A 11 -8.01 10.10 10.24
C SER A 11 -6.70 10.73 10.71
N LEU A 12 -5.94 9.99 11.51
CA LEU A 12 -4.59 10.36 11.94
C LEU A 12 -3.57 9.74 10.98
N TYR A 13 -2.74 10.57 10.38
CA TYR A 13 -1.63 10.18 9.51
C TYR A 13 -0.30 10.51 10.17
N GLU A 14 0.69 9.66 10.02
CA GLU A 14 2.06 10.01 10.38
C GLU A 14 2.57 11.17 9.51
N GLY A 15 2.30 11.11 8.21
CA GLY A 15 2.67 12.10 7.20
C GLY A 15 2.17 11.70 5.81
N PHE A 16 2.32 12.60 4.86
CA PHE A 16 2.07 12.33 3.44
C PHE A 16 3.39 11.99 2.75
N PHE A 17 3.58 10.74 2.37
CA PHE A 17 4.74 10.22 1.64
C PHE A 17 4.39 8.92 0.92
N SER A 18 5.23 8.48 0.00
CA SER A 18 5.00 7.31 -0.86
C SER A 18 4.73 6.03 -0.05
N GLY A 19 3.74 5.24 -0.48
CA GLY A 19 3.42 3.93 0.11
C GLY A 19 1.98 3.49 -0.11
N GLY A 20 1.79 2.19 -0.33
CA GLY A 20 0.49 1.56 -0.64
C GLY A 20 -0.58 1.79 0.44
N ALA A 21 -0.22 1.74 1.72
CA ALA A 21 -1.12 1.98 2.83
C ALA A 21 -1.81 3.36 2.73
N ARG A 22 -1.06 4.40 2.35
CA ARG A 22 -1.61 5.76 2.17
C ARG A 22 -2.50 5.87 0.96
N VAL A 23 -2.17 5.20 -0.14
CA VAL A 23 -3.03 5.13 -1.33
C VAL A 23 -4.39 4.54 -0.95
N LEU A 24 -4.40 3.40 -0.28
CA LEU A 24 -5.61 2.70 0.13
C LEU A 24 -6.45 3.52 1.11
N HIS A 25 -5.84 3.98 2.20
CA HIS A 25 -6.56 4.72 3.23
C HIS A 25 -7.11 6.06 2.70
N SER A 26 -6.34 6.77 1.87
CA SER A 26 -6.82 8.00 1.23
C SER A 26 -7.97 7.75 0.26
N THR A 27 -7.98 6.59 -0.43
CA THR A 27 -9.11 6.15 -1.27
C THR A 27 -10.36 5.89 -0.42
N VAL A 28 -10.21 5.26 0.74
CA VAL A 28 -11.32 5.03 1.69
C VAL A 28 -11.86 6.37 2.19
N VAL A 29 -10.99 7.26 2.67
CA VAL A 29 -11.37 8.58 3.20
C VAL A 29 -12.10 9.42 2.15
N ALA A 30 -11.56 9.51 0.93
CA ALA A 30 -12.19 10.26 -0.17
C ALA A 30 -13.55 9.66 -0.55
N GLY A 31 -13.61 8.33 -0.73
CA GLY A 31 -14.84 7.65 -1.15
C GLY A 31 -15.97 7.76 -0.12
N LEU A 32 -15.67 7.62 1.18
CA LEU A 32 -16.66 7.77 2.26
C LEU A 32 -17.10 9.23 2.41
N HIS A 33 -16.19 10.19 2.25
CA HIS A 33 -16.53 11.61 2.30
C HIS A 33 -17.46 12.02 1.15
N GLN A 34 -17.14 11.61 -0.08
CA GLN A 34 -17.94 11.88 -1.28
C GLN A 34 -19.30 11.15 -1.26
N GLY A 35 -19.41 10.02 -0.57
CA GLY A 35 -20.67 9.30 -0.34
C GLY A 35 -21.70 10.08 0.49
N GLY A 36 -21.32 11.18 1.12
CA GLY A 36 -22.19 12.16 1.79
C GLY A 36 -22.80 11.70 3.12
N ARG A 37 -22.62 10.45 3.53
CA ARG A 37 -23.09 9.92 4.83
C ARG A 37 -22.15 10.21 5.97
N GLN A 38 -20.86 10.33 5.65
CA GLN A 38 -19.76 10.56 6.60
C GLN A 38 -18.98 11.81 6.18
N GLN A 39 -18.56 12.60 7.17
CA GLN A 39 -17.68 13.74 6.96
C GLN A 39 -16.31 13.39 7.46
N HIS A 40 -15.37 13.25 6.55
CA HIS A 40 -14.00 12.92 6.88
C HIS A 40 -13.09 14.15 6.94
N SER A 41 -12.14 14.11 7.85
CA SER A 41 -11.00 15.03 7.94
C SER A 41 -9.72 14.24 8.24
N VAL A 42 -8.57 14.84 7.98
CA VAL A 42 -7.26 14.24 8.22
C VAL A 42 -6.44 15.19 9.11
N LEU A 43 -5.75 14.62 10.09
CA LEU A 43 -4.71 15.28 10.86
C LEU A 43 -3.39 14.55 10.63
N SER A 44 -2.44 15.20 9.99
CA SER A 44 -1.07 14.71 9.82
C SER A 44 -0.22 15.08 11.02
N LEU A 45 0.58 14.17 11.57
CA LEU A 45 1.53 14.48 12.62
C LEU A 45 2.65 15.36 12.07
N HIS A 46 3.20 14.99 10.91
CA HIS A 46 4.26 15.72 10.24
C HIS A 46 3.73 16.47 9.00
N HIS A 47 4.25 17.68 8.78
CA HIS A 47 4.03 18.46 7.57
C HIS A 47 4.94 18.01 6.43
N GLU A 48 6.16 17.63 6.78
CA GLU A 48 7.16 17.08 5.86
C GLU A 48 7.87 15.88 6.50
N VAL A 49 8.34 14.96 5.67
CA VAL A 49 9.04 13.76 6.12
C VAL A 49 10.26 13.53 5.22
N ARG A 50 11.43 13.34 5.83
CA ARG A 50 12.63 12.94 5.09
C ARG A 50 12.67 11.41 4.97
N ARG A 51 12.58 10.91 3.75
CA ARG A 51 12.68 9.47 3.43
C ARG A 51 13.45 9.27 2.13
N GLU A 52 14.20 8.17 2.06
CA GLU A 52 14.93 7.80 0.83
C GLU A 52 15.80 8.97 0.31
N ALA A 53 16.50 9.66 1.24
CA ALA A 53 17.32 10.85 1.03
C ALA A 53 16.56 12.08 0.45
N THR A 54 15.22 12.02 0.33
CA THR A 54 14.39 13.13 -0.16
C THR A 54 13.50 13.72 0.93
N LEU A 55 13.28 15.05 0.87
CA LEU A 55 12.28 15.72 1.67
C LEU A 55 10.95 15.68 0.92
N GLN A 56 9.94 15.04 1.53
CA GLN A 56 8.59 14.90 0.96
C GLN A 56 7.64 15.80 1.75
N ARG A 57 7.16 16.84 1.12
CA ARG A 57 6.20 17.78 1.69
C ARG A 57 4.77 17.32 1.45
N MET A 58 3.91 17.60 2.39
CA MET A 58 2.50 17.20 2.36
C MET A 58 1.80 17.70 1.08
N GLU A 59 2.00 18.96 0.69
CA GLU A 59 1.35 19.60 -0.45
C GLU A 59 1.78 19.02 -1.81
N ASP A 60 2.98 18.43 -1.86
CA ASP A 60 3.51 17.82 -3.08
C ASP A 60 2.95 16.42 -3.31
N ASP A 61 2.36 15.81 -2.28
CA ASP A 61 1.80 14.46 -2.36
C ASP A 61 0.50 14.43 -3.17
N PRO A 62 0.40 13.58 -4.20
CA PRO A 62 -0.82 13.47 -5.02
C PRO A 62 -2.07 13.09 -4.21
N ARG A 63 -1.92 12.34 -3.11
CA ARG A 63 -3.03 11.92 -2.26
C ARG A 63 -3.55 13.07 -1.41
N TYR A 64 -2.66 13.95 -0.93
CA TYR A 64 -3.06 15.19 -0.30
C TYR A 64 -3.92 16.03 -1.25
N ARG A 65 -3.44 16.24 -2.49
CA ARG A 65 -4.18 17.00 -3.51
C ARG A 65 -5.52 16.36 -3.84
N ALA A 66 -5.58 15.02 -3.98
CA ALA A 66 -6.81 14.29 -4.25
C ALA A 66 -7.83 14.41 -3.10
N LEU A 67 -7.39 14.29 -1.85
CA LEU A 67 -8.24 14.47 -0.68
C LEU A 67 -8.78 15.91 -0.59
N ARG A 68 -7.94 16.91 -0.83
CA ARG A 68 -8.36 18.34 -0.89
C ARG A 68 -9.40 18.56 -1.98
N ALA A 69 -9.17 18.02 -3.17
CA ALA A 69 -10.11 18.10 -4.29
C ALA A 69 -11.44 17.39 -3.98
N ALA A 70 -11.42 16.31 -3.17
CA ALA A 70 -12.62 15.65 -2.69
C ALA A 70 -13.36 16.43 -1.57
N GLY A 71 -12.84 17.58 -1.13
CA GLY A 71 -13.44 18.40 -0.07
C GLY A 71 -13.02 18.01 1.36
N VAL A 72 -12.10 17.05 1.53
CA VAL A 72 -11.61 16.64 2.84
C VAL A 72 -10.73 17.74 3.45
N ARG A 73 -11.03 18.13 4.69
CA ARG A 73 -10.19 19.06 5.44
C ARG A 73 -8.95 18.33 5.96
N ILE A 74 -7.78 18.94 5.74
CA ILE A 74 -6.50 18.37 6.18
C ILE A 74 -5.79 19.42 7.02
N GLY A 75 -5.37 19.03 8.23
CA GLY A 75 -4.50 19.78 9.11
C GLY A 75 -3.18 19.04 9.37
N SER A 76 -2.22 19.76 9.94
CA SER A 76 -0.96 19.17 10.42
C SER A 76 -0.62 19.70 11.80
N LEU A 77 0.04 18.87 12.62
CA LEU A 77 0.66 19.32 13.86
C LEU A 77 2.01 20.01 13.61
N GLY A 78 2.57 19.88 12.39
CA GLY A 78 3.82 20.53 12.02
C GLY A 78 5.06 19.96 12.73
N ARG A 79 4.98 18.73 13.24
CA ARG A 79 6.10 18.11 13.98
C ARG A 79 7.33 18.00 13.10
N SER A 80 8.49 18.29 13.70
CA SER A 80 9.79 18.06 13.09
C SER A 80 10.11 16.56 12.99
N THR A 81 10.84 16.18 11.94
CA THR A 81 11.44 14.84 11.76
C THR A 81 12.93 14.85 12.06
N GLU A 82 13.45 15.90 12.71
CA GLU A 82 14.89 16.01 13.02
C GLU A 82 15.36 14.89 13.97
N ALA A 83 16.58 14.43 13.74
CA ALA A 83 17.21 13.40 14.53
C ALA A 83 17.36 13.86 16.00
N GLY A 84 16.95 13.01 16.94
CA GLY A 84 17.05 13.27 18.38
C GLY A 84 15.73 13.65 19.07
N HIS A 85 14.64 13.85 18.34
CA HIS A 85 13.33 14.06 18.95
C HIS A 85 12.62 12.73 19.25
N ASP A 86 12.26 12.48 20.50
CA ASP A 86 11.43 11.33 20.84
C ASP A 86 10.04 11.50 20.18
N PRO A 87 9.64 10.61 19.28
CA PRO A 87 8.37 10.70 18.56
C PRO A 87 7.14 10.58 19.50
N ARG A 88 7.30 10.13 20.73
CA ARG A 88 6.23 10.00 21.74
C ARG A 88 6.02 11.27 22.56
N VAL A 89 6.98 12.19 22.56
CA VAL A 89 6.86 13.46 23.25
C VAL A 89 6.13 14.47 22.37
N PHE A 90 5.04 15.02 22.87
CA PHE A 90 4.25 16.05 22.21
C PHE A 90 4.31 17.33 23.05
N SER A 91 4.46 18.48 22.40
CA SER A 91 4.32 19.78 23.06
C SER A 91 2.85 20.04 23.47
N GLU A 92 2.65 20.91 24.41
CA GLU A 92 1.30 21.32 24.87
C GLU A 92 0.47 21.86 23.69
N HIS A 93 1.06 22.69 22.84
CA HIS A 93 0.42 23.24 21.65
C HIS A 93 -0.03 22.15 20.66
N GLU A 94 0.81 21.13 20.42
CA GLU A 94 0.47 19.97 19.54
C GLU A 94 -0.69 19.18 20.14
N LEU A 95 -0.66 18.92 21.46
CA LEU A 95 -1.73 18.21 22.15
C LEU A 95 -3.04 18.99 22.11
N GLU A 96 -3.03 20.29 22.38
CA GLU A 96 -4.23 21.11 22.28
C GLU A 96 -4.82 21.13 20.86
N ALA A 97 -3.95 21.26 19.83
CA ALA A 97 -4.39 21.24 18.45
C ALA A 97 -5.03 19.89 18.07
N ALA A 98 -4.43 18.77 18.50
CA ALA A 98 -4.97 17.44 18.30
C ALA A 98 -6.30 17.25 19.04
N VAL A 99 -6.35 17.63 20.32
CA VAL A 99 -7.55 17.52 21.17
C VAL A 99 -8.73 18.26 20.57
N ARG A 100 -8.54 19.50 20.07
CA ARG A 100 -9.61 20.25 19.39
C ARG A 100 -10.20 19.49 18.21
N GLN A 101 -9.35 18.88 17.36
CA GLN A 101 -9.83 18.12 16.20
C GLN A 101 -10.51 16.81 16.60
N VAL A 102 -9.93 16.07 17.56
CA VAL A 102 -10.51 14.81 18.06
C VAL A 102 -11.86 15.06 18.73
N LYS A 103 -12.01 16.10 19.56
CA LYS A 103 -13.29 16.46 20.18
C LYS A 103 -14.39 16.75 19.16
N SER A 104 -14.04 17.27 17.99
CA SER A 104 -15.00 17.54 16.90
C SER A 104 -15.39 16.30 16.09
N SER A 105 -14.75 15.16 16.31
CA SER A 105 -15.04 13.88 15.63
C SER A 105 -15.86 12.93 16.51
N HIS A 106 -16.50 11.94 15.87
CA HIS A 106 -17.21 10.87 16.56
C HIS A 106 -16.38 9.58 16.61
N VAL A 107 -15.58 9.33 15.58
CA VAL A 107 -14.67 8.17 15.43
C VAL A 107 -13.33 8.66 14.93
N VAL A 108 -12.25 8.03 15.40
CA VAL A 108 -10.88 8.29 14.94
C VAL A 108 -10.36 7.06 14.22
N LEU A 109 -9.74 7.25 13.05
CA LEU A 109 -8.98 6.22 12.35
C LEU A 109 -7.48 6.51 12.52
N SER A 110 -6.68 5.52 12.88
CA SER A 110 -5.22 5.61 12.82
C SER A 110 -4.70 4.90 11.59
N LEU A 111 -4.07 5.62 10.67
CA LEU A 111 -3.38 5.00 9.55
C LEU A 111 -2.05 4.42 10.03
N LYS A 112 -2.02 3.11 10.19
CA LYS A 112 -0.96 2.32 10.80
C LYS A 112 -0.84 2.55 12.32
N GLU A 113 0.23 2.02 12.90
CA GLU A 113 0.51 2.03 14.33
C GLU A 113 1.09 3.36 14.81
N GLN A 114 1.92 4.02 13.99
CA GLN A 114 2.70 5.19 14.38
C GLN A 114 1.87 6.34 14.98
N PRO A 115 0.67 6.68 14.47
CA PRO A 115 -0.12 7.73 15.09
C PRO A 115 -0.72 7.36 16.46
N LEU A 116 -0.68 6.08 16.85
CA LEU A 116 -1.21 5.65 18.16
C LEU A 116 -0.42 6.20 19.35
N ARG A 117 0.83 6.64 19.13
CA ARG A 117 1.59 7.41 20.14
C ARG A 117 0.87 8.68 20.60
N LEU A 118 0.10 9.32 19.69
CA LEU A 118 -0.78 10.45 20.06
C LEU A 118 -2.03 9.96 20.82
N VAL A 119 -2.63 8.84 20.41
CA VAL A 119 -3.79 8.23 21.08
C VAL A 119 -3.46 7.82 22.52
N ASN A 120 -2.22 7.42 22.77
CA ASN A 120 -1.74 7.00 24.10
C ASN A 120 -1.46 8.17 25.05
N GLN A 121 -1.54 9.43 24.60
CA GLN A 121 -1.40 10.59 25.50
C GLN A 121 -2.61 10.67 26.44
N ASP A 122 -2.38 11.03 27.70
CA ASP A 122 -3.46 11.13 28.71
C ASP A 122 -4.47 12.22 28.37
N ALA A 123 -4.02 13.30 27.72
CA ALA A 123 -4.86 14.38 27.21
C ALA A 123 -5.75 13.98 26.03
N PHE A 124 -5.53 12.81 25.42
CA PHE A 124 -6.30 12.38 24.25
C PHE A 124 -7.76 12.13 24.63
N PRO A 125 -8.74 12.76 23.95
CA PRO A 125 -10.14 12.63 24.29
C PRO A 125 -10.67 11.20 24.18
N ASN A 126 -11.59 10.83 25.04
CA ASN A 126 -12.26 9.53 24.98
C ASN A 126 -13.16 9.45 23.74
N ARG A 127 -12.58 9.00 22.63
CA ARG A 127 -13.25 8.73 21.34
C ARG A 127 -12.87 7.32 20.89
N PRO A 128 -13.80 6.57 20.30
CA PRO A 128 -13.47 5.25 19.76
C PRO A 128 -12.44 5.37 18.63
N VAL A 129 -11.36 4.61 18.73
CA VAL A 129 -10.27 4.59 17.76
C VAL A 129 -10.27 3.26 17.00
N ILE A 130 -10.10 3.33 15.70
CA ILE A 130 -9.89 2.18 14.81
C ILE A 130 -8.49 2.27 14.25
N ALA A 131 -7.61 1.31 14.56
CA ALA A 131 -6.30 1.20 13.94
C ALA A 131 -6.42 0.46 12.60
N CYS A 132 -5.72 0.93 11.54
CA CYS A 132 -5.76 0.37 10.19
C CYS A 132 -4.37 -0.14 9.81
N LEU A 133 -4.18 -1.46 9.80
CA LEU A 133 -2.88 -2.13 9.66
C LEU A 133 -2.68 -2.65 8.22
N HIS A 134 -1.45 -2.56 7.72
CA HIS A 134 -1.13 -2.80 6.32
C HIS A 134 0.14 -3.65 6.10
N ARG A 135 0.64 -4.34 7.12
CA ARG A 135 1.80 -5.24 7.06
C ARG A 135 1.49 -6.52 7.83
N SER A 136 2.25 -7.59 7.56
CA SER A 136 2.13 -8.88 8.25
C SER A 136 3.38 -9.24 9.08
N ASP A 137 4.20 -8.23 9.42
CA ASP A 137 5.42 -8.36 10.20
C ASP A 137 5.47 -7.33 11.33
N PRO A 138 4.61 -7.46 12.37
CA PRO A 138 4.55 -6.52 13.48
C PRO A 138 5.89 -6.35 14.20
N GLU A 139 6.74 -7.38 14.22
CA GLU A 139 8.07 -7.37 14.82
C GLU A 139 9.03 -6.36 14.15
N HIS A 140 8.83 -6.06 12.88
CA HIS A 140 9.62 -5.06 12.13
C HIS A 140 9.04 -3.64 12.20
N GLN A 141 8.01 -3.40 13.04
CA GLN A 141 7.45 -2.06 13.24
C GLN A 141 8.15 -1.28 14.36
N GLY A 142 9.18 -1.88 15.00
CA GLY A 142 9.89 -1.27 16.12
C GLY A 142 8.93 -0.89 17.25
N ASP A 143 9.12 0.28 17.79
CA ASP A 143 8.31 0.80 18.92
C ASP A 143 6.82 0.97 18.60
N ALA A 144 6.43 1.00 17.33
CA ALA A 144 5.04 1.24 16.95
C ALA A 144 4.12 0.06 17.30
N LEU A 145 4.63 -1.18 17.35
CA LEU A 145 3.90 -2.32 17.91
C LEU A 145 3.56 -2.09 19.38
N GLY A 146 4.52 -1.61 20.16
CA GLY A 146 4.30 -1.26 21.58
C GLY A 146 3.24 -0.17 21.74
N ASP A 147 3.20 0.83 20.84
CA ASP A 147 2.15 1.85 20.85
C ASP A 147 0.77 1.27 20.58
N LEU A 148 0.66 0.27 19.69
CA LEU A 148 -0.60 -0.45 19.39
C LEU A 148 -1.06 -1.28 20.59
N LEU A 149 -0.17 -2.08 21.19
CA LEU A 149 -0.49 -2.91 22.36
C LEU A 149 -0.90 -2.03 23.56
N THR A 150 -0.18 -0.94 23.81
CA THR A 150 -0.54 0.03 24.86
C THR A 150 -1.93 0.63 24.62
N ALA A 151 -2.28 0.97 23.37
CA ALA A 151 -3.61 1.49 23.06
C ALA A 151 -4.71 0.44 23.26
N ALA A 152 -4.42 -0.83 22.96
CA ALA A 152 -5.33 -1.95 23.22
C ALA A 152 -5.54 -2.17 24.73
N ASP A 153 -4.47 -2.27 25.50
CA ASP A 153 -4.50 -2.49 26.96
C ASP A 153 -5.21 -1.36 27.72
N ARG A 154 -5.06 -0.11 27.25
CA ARG A 154 -5.76 1.06 27.81
C ARG A 154 -7.23 1.14 27.35
N GLY A 155 -7.75 0.18 26.58
CA GLY A 155 -9.11 0.18 26.05
C GLY A 155 -9.41 1.35 25.10
N ARG A 156 -8.38 1.94 24.47
CA ARG A 156 -8.53 3.05 23.51
C ARG A 156 -9.02 2.57 22.14
N LEU A 157 -8.78 1.29 21.80
CA LEU A 157 -9.13 0.73 20.51
C LEU A 157 -10.54 0.10 20.53
N ALA A 158 -11.38 0.50 19.60
CA ALA A 158 -12.68 -0.10 19.35
C ALA A 158 -12.62 -1.21 18.27
N ALA A 159 -11.65 -1.13 17.37
CA ALA A 159 -11.36 -2.16 16.37
C ALA A 159 -9.95 -1.97 15.80
N VAL A 160 -9.43 -3.05 15.21
CA VAL A 160 -8.19 -3.08 14.44
C VAL A 160 -8.52 -3.67 13.07
N VAL A 161 -8.44 -2.85 12.02
CA VAL A 161 -8.70 -3.28 10.65
C VAL A 161 -7.41 -3.75 10.01
N CYS A 162 -7.36 -5.02 9.64
CA CYS A 162 -6.28 -5.69 8.93
C CYS A 162 -6.59 -5.76 7.44
N CYS A 163 -5.64 -5.41 6.58
CA CYS A 163 -5.86 -5.42 5.13
C CYS A 163 -5.77 -6.82 4.49
N ALA A 164 -5.41 -7.84 5.28
CA ALA A 164 -5.20 -9.22 4.87
C ALA A 164 -5.40 -10.19 6.04
N GLU A 165 -5.63 -11.46 5.76
CA GLU A 165 -5.72 -12.51 6.77
C GLU A 165 -4.36 -12.69 7.48
N SER A 166 -3.26 -12.68 6.72
CA SER A 166 -1.90 -12.73 7.28
C SER A 166 -1.62 -11.56 8.24
N THR A 167 -2.13 -10.36 7.96
CA THR A 167 -2.04 -9.23 8.89
C THR A 167 -2.78 -9.52 10.19
N ARG A 168 -4.02 -10.02 10.11
CA ARG A 168 -4.81 -10.39 11.31
C ARG A 168 -4.07 -11.41 12.15
N ASP A 169 -3.55 -12.47 11.51
CA ASP A 169 -2.92 -13.58 12.20
C ASP A 169 -1.62 -13.16 12.86
N ALA A 170 -0.76 -12.42 12.16
CA ALA A 170 0.49 -11.88 12.70
C ALA A 170 0.25 -10.96 13.92
N TYR A 171 -0.73 -10.04 13.84
CA TYR A 171 -1.01 -9.15 14.96
C TYR A 171 -1.74 -9.84 16.12
N ARG A 172 -2.51 -10.89 15.87
CA ARG A 172 -3.05 -11.77 16.92
C ARG A 172 -1.91 -12.47 17.67
N GLU A 173 -0.95 -13.02 16.95
CA GLU A 173 0.23 -13.68 17.52
C GLU A 173 1.12 -12.68 18.28
N ALA A 174 1.19 -11.44 17.84
CA ALA A 174 1.89 -10.35 18.53
C ALA A 174 1.15 -9.82 19.79
N GLY A 175 -0.02 -10.39 20.14
CA GLY A 175 -0.73 -10.08 21.38
C GLY A 175 -1.92 -9.11 21.23
N VAL A 176 -2.30 -8.72 20.02
CA VAL A 176 -3.52 -7.90 19.83
C VAL A 176 -4.76 -8.76 20.10
N PRO A 177 -5.71 -8.31 20.97
CA PRO A 177 -6.92 -9.06 21.27
C PRO A 177 -7.73 -9.43 20.03
N ALA A 178 -8.08 -10.71 19.89
CA ALA A 178 -8.74 -11.26 18.70
C ALA A 178 -10.12 -10.62 18.44
N ASP A 179 -10.82 -10.20 19.48
CA ASP A 179 -12.12 -9.55 19.39
C ASP A 179 -12.05 -8.12 18.83
N LEU A 180 -10.87 -7.49 18.78
CA LEU A 180 -10.65 -6.22 18.10
C LEU A 180 -10.37 -6.40 16.61
N LEU A 181 -9.81 -7.53 16.17
CA LEU A 181 -9.31 -7.74 14.82
C LEU A 181 -10.46 -7.94 13.80
N ARG A 182 -10.39 -7.22 12.69
CA ARG A 182 -11.33 -7.27 11.57
C ARG A 182 -10.57 -7.26 10.25
N VAL A 183 -10.93 -8.11 9.31
CA VAL A 183 -10.29 -8.12 7.98
C VAL A 183 -11.14 -7.36 6.97
N VAL A 184 -10.53 -6.36 6.33
CA VAL A 184 -11.08 -5.67 5.17
C VAL A 184 -10.04 -5.74 4.06
N PRO A 185 -10.13 -6.72 3.16
CA PRO A 185 -9.13 -6.90 2.11
C PRO A 185 -9.01 -5.69 1.19
N ASN A 186 -7.79 -5.43 0.71
CA ASN A 186 -7.48 -4.34 -0.19
C ASN A 186 -8.34 -4.34 -1.46
N GLY A 187 -8.59 -3.15 -1.99
CA GLY A 187 -9.30 -2.96 -3.24
C GLY A 187 -8.75 -1.78 -4.03
N ILE A 188 -8.85 -1.87 -5.35
CA ILE A 188 -8.34 -0.88 -6.31
C ILE A 188 -9.48 -0.32 -7.18
N ASN A 189 -9.21 0.78 -7.87
CA ASN A 189 -10.13 1.33 -8.86
C ASN A 189 -10.12 0.48 -10.13
N LEU A 190 -11.09 -0.42 -10.27
CA LEU A 190 -11.19 -1.34 -11.42
C LEU A 190 -11.57 -0.62 -12.73
N ALA A 191 -12.06 0.62 -12.71
CA ALA A 191 -12.25 1.41 -13.93
C ALA A 191 -10.92 1.95 -14.45
N ARG A 192 -9.98 2.26 -13.58
CA ARG A 192 -8.60 2.67 -13.91
C ARG A 192 -7.74 1.46 -14.28
N PHE A 193 -7.65 0.47 -13.40
CA PHE A 193 -6.86 -0.75 -13.61
C PHE A 193 -7.71 -1.79 -14.36
N ARG A 194 -7.59 -1.79 -15.68
CA ARG A 194 -8.35 -2.68 -16.59
C ARG A 194 -7.49 -3.15 -17.75
N PRO A 195 -7.78 -4.32 -18.32
CA PRO A 195 -7.04 -4.81 -19.47
C PRO A 195 -7.13 -3.84 -20.66
N VAL A 196 -6.02 -3.72 -21.36
CA VAL A 196 -5.94 -3.04 -22.66
C VAL A 196 -5.49 -4.07 -23.67
N GLN A 197 -6.22 -4.17 -24.77
CA GLN A 197 -5.99 -5.20 -25.79
C GLN A 197 -5.76 -4.59 -27.18
N GLY A 198 -5.24 -5.43 -28.10
CA GLY A 198 -5.10 -5.11 -29.50
C GLY A 198 -4.21 -3.91 -29.78
N ALA A 199 -4.60 -3.10 -30.75
CA ALA A 199 -3.80 -1.98 -31.25
C ALA A 199 -3.38 -0.99 -30.15
N ARG A 200 -4.21 -0.80 -29.12
CA ARG A 200 -3.85 0.10 -28.01
C ARG A 200 -2.70 -0.42 -27.17
N ARG A 201 -2.63 -1.73 -26.90
CA ARG A 201 -1.51 -2.35 -26.19
C ARG A 201 -0.21 -2.21 -26.99
N LEU A 202 -0.28 -2.48 -28.31
CA LEU A 202 0.86 -2.32 -29.21
C LEU A 202 1.35 -0.86 -29.25
N ALA A 203 0.42 0.10 -29.31
CA ALA A 203 0.77 1.51 -29.28
C ALA A 203 1.46 1.93 -27.96
N LEU A 204 1.02 1.39 -26.80
CA LEU A 204 1.68 1.64 -25.51
C LEU A 204 3.10 1.05 -25.49
N ARG A 205 3.30 -0.17 -25.99
CA ARG A 205 4.63 -0.77 -26.12
C ARG A 205 5.53 0.04 -27.03
N GLY A 206 5.07 0.44 -28.21
CA GLY A 206 5.83 1.27 -29.13
C GLY A 206 6.22 2.63 -28.52
N ALA A 207 5.31 3.27 -27.79
CA ALA A 207 5.59 4.53 -27.09
C ALA A 207 6.63 4.38 -25.96
N ALA A 208 6.75 3.19 -25.39
CA ALA A 208 7.76 2.85 -24.38
C ALA A 208 9.05 2.26 -24.97
N GLY A 209 9.18 2.16 -26.32
CA GLY A 209 10.35 1.55 -26.96
C GLY A 209 10.43 0.03 -26.81
N ILE A 210 9.36 -0.62 -26.39
CA ILE A 210 9.31 -2.07 -26.16
C ILE A 210 8.91 -2.78 -27.47
N PRO A 211 9.68 -3.79 -27.92
CA PRO A 211 9.29 -4.60 -29.08
C PRO A 211 7.91 -5.22 -28.91
N THR A 212 7.16 -5.35 -30.02
CA THR A 212 5.75 -5.77 -29.99
C THR A 212 5.56 -7.20 -29.50
N ASP A 213 6.50 -8.05 -29.80
CA ASP A 213 6.57 -9.50 -29.53
C ASP A 213 7.37 -9.85 -28.27
N ALA A 214 8.04 -8.88 -27.66
CA ALA A 214 8.79 -9.09 -26.42
C ALA A 214 7.92 -9.63 -25.27
N THR A 215 8.45 -10.58 -24.50
CA THR A 215 7.90 -10.94 -23.20
C THR A 215 8.28 -9.84 -22.19
N VAL A 216 7.27 -9.17 -21.59
CA VAL A 216 7.49 -8.03 -20.71
C VAL A 216 7.20 -8.39 -19.27
N VAL A 217 8.21 -8.23 -18.39
CA VAL A 217 8.12 -8.41 -16.94
C VAL A 217 8.17 -7.06 -16.25
N VAL A 218 7.18 -6.76 -15.40
CA VAL A 218 7.15 -5.53 -14.59
C VAL A 218 7.39 -5.83 -13.13
N TYR A 219 8.33 -5.10 -12.52
CA TYR A 219 8.57 -5.03 -11.10
C TYR A 219 8.15 -3.66 -10.56
N ALA A 220 7.13 -3.63 -9.71
CA ALA A 220 6.61 -2.38 -9.17
C ALA A 220 6.71 -2.36 -7.65
N ALA A 221 7.86 -1.94 -7.15
CA ALA A 221 8.19 -1.91 -5.72
C ALA A 221 9.20 -0.78 -5.42
N ARG A 222 9.33 -0.40 -4.15
CA ARG A 222 10.42 0.44 -3.68
C ARG A 222 11.73 -0.38 -3.68
N TYR A 223 12.87 0.30 -3.82
CA TYR A 223 14.16 -0.31 -3.48
C TYR A 223 14.25 -0.44 -1.96
N ASP A 224 13.95 -1.62 -1.46
CA ASP A 224 13.77 -1.91 -0.04
C ASP A 224 14.10 -3.39 0.20
N GLU A 225 14.79 -3.71 1.29
CA GLU A 225 15.23 -5.07 1.62
C GLU A 225 14.06 -6.07 1.62
N MET A 226 12.92 -5.68 2.18
CA MET A 226 11.70 -6.50 2.20
C MET A 226 11.27 -6.92 0.80
N LYS A 227 11.47 -6.05 -0.21
CA LYS A 227 11.09 -6.29 -1.62
C LYS A 227 12.12 -7.11 -2.38
N ASN A 228 13.33 -7.23 -1.84
CA ASN A 228 14.44 -7.99 -2.40
C ASN A 228 14.71 -7.69 -3.89
N PRO A 229 15.09 -6.45 -4.24
CA PRO A 229 15.38 -6.09 -5.61
C PRO A 229 16.59 -6.86 -6.17
N GLU A 230 17.52 -7.30 -5.34
CA GLU A 230 18.65 -8.13 -5.78
C GLU A 230 18.18 -9.48 -6.34
N LEU A 231 17.27 -10.18 -5.63
CA LEU A 231 16.70 -11.43 -6.12
C LEU A 231 15.97 -11.21 -7.45
N PHE A 232 15.20 -10.11 -7.56
CA PHE A 232 14.54 -9.74 -8.82
C PHE A 232 15.55 -9.55 -9.95
N LEU A 233 16.63 -8.80 -9.73
CA LEU A 233 17.67 -8.54 -10.75
C LEU A 233 18.39 -9.81 -11.19
N ARG A 234 18.72 -10.71 -10.26
CA ARG A 234 19.31 -12.02 -10.59
C ARG A 234 18.37 -12.87 -11.44
N SER A 235 17.09 -12.87 -11.10
CA SER A 235 16.05 -13.55 -11.88
C SER A 235 15.86 -12.89 -13.26
N ALA A 236 15.91 -11.55 -13.34
CA ALA A 236 15.84 -10.82 -14.57
C ALA A 236 17.00 -11.11 -15.50
N ARG A 237 18.23 -11.23 -14.96
CA ARG A 237 19.39 -11.68 -15.76
C ARG A 237 19.14 -13.05 -16.35
N THR A 238 18.77 -14.04 -15.53
CA THR A 238 18.48 -15.42 -16.02
C THR A 238 17.33 -15.42 -17.04
N PHE A 239 16.28 -14.65 -16.80
CA PHE A 239 15.17 -14.50 -17.75
C PHE A 239 15.65 -13.97 -19.11
N LEU A 240 16.47 -12.91 -19.14
CA LEU A 240 16.98 -12.32 -20.36
C LEU A 240 18.03 -13.22 -21.08
N GLU A 241 18.72 -14.10 -20.35
CA GLU A 241 19.57 -15.15 -20.93
C GLU A 241 18.74 -16.21 -21.66
N LEU A 242 17.55 -16.53 -21.17
CA LEU A 242 16.63 -17.51 -21.76
C LEU A 242 15.72 -16.91 -22.85
N GLU A 243 15.34 -15.65 -22.68
CA GLU A 243 14.46 -14.88 -23.59
C GLU A 243 15.19 -13.60 -24.04
N PRO A 244 16.09 -13.68 -25.05
CA PRO A 244 16.92 -12.55 -25.47
C PRO A 244 16.13 -11.31 -25.94
N ASP A 245 14.90 -11.52 -26.46
CA ASP A 245 13.98 -10.45 -26.86
C ASP A 245 13.09 -9.98 -25.68
N GLY A 246 13.29 -10.54 -24.49
CA GLY A 246 12.55 -10.16 -23.29
C GLY A 246 12.83 -8.71 -22.87
N HIS A 247 11.91 -8.13 -22.09
CA HIS A 247 12.05 -6.76 -21.61
C HIS A 247 11.60 -6.63 -20.15
N VAL A 248 12.34 -5.87 -19.36
CA VAL A 248 12.11 -5.72 -17.92
C VAL A 248 11.88 -4.26 -17.55
N LEU A 249 10.79 -3.95 -16.84
CA LEU A 249 10.48 -2.61 -16.36
C LEU A 249 10.50 -2.58 -14.85
N MET A 250 11.33 -1.72 -14.25
CA MET A 250 11.40 -1.52 -12.80
C MET A 250 10.84 -0.15 -12.41
N CYS A 251 9.79 -0.16 -11.58
CA CYS A 251 9.08 1.04 -11.13
C CYS A 251 9.11 1.16 -9.61
N GLY A 252 9.25 2.37 -9.10
CA GLY A 252 9.13 2.69 -7.68
C GLY A 252 10.20 3.62 -7.15
N ALA A 253 10.06 4.00 -5.90
CA ALA A 253 11.05 4.84 -5.24
C ALA A 253 12.40 4.08 -5.13
N GLY A 254 13.47 4.75 -5.52
CA GLY A 254 14.80 4.16 -5.57
C GLY A 254 15.09 3.31 -6.82
N MET A 255 14.11 3.07 -7.72
CA MET A 255 14.31 2.35 -8.98
C MET A 255 14.79 3.29 -10.09
N THR A 256 15.91 3.94 -9.85
CA THR A 256 16.54 4.91 -10.76
C THR A 256 18.06 4.80 -10.74
N ALA A 257 18.71 5.24 -11.81
CA ALA A 257 20.17 5.30 -11.88
C ALA A 257 20.82 6.26 -10.85
N ALA A 258 20.03 7.12 -10.20
CA ALA A 258 20.51 7.97 -9.12
C ALA A 258 20.70 7.22 -7.79
N ASN A 259 20.12 6.03 -7.62
CA ASN A 259 20.29 5.21 -6.43
C ASN A 259 21.64 4.46 -6.47
N PRO A 260 22.59 4.78 -5.56
CA PRO A 260 23.93 4.14 -5.59
C PRO A 260 23.84 2.62 -5.39
N SER A 261 23.05 2.15 -4.41
CA SER A 261 22.94 0.72 -4.12
C SER A 261 22.36 -0.07 -5.30
N LEU A 262 21.39 0.48 -6.02
CA LEU A 262 20.86 -0.15 -7.22
C LEU A 262 21.90 -0.20 -8.34
N ARG A 263 22.73 0.86 -8.50
CA ARG A 263 23.82 0.86 -9.47
C ARG A 263 24.87 -0.22 -9.17
N ASP A 264 25.22 -0.37 -7.89
CA ASP A 264 26.16 -1.40 -7.44
C ASP A 264 25.63 -2.80 -7.71
N ASP A 265 24.33 -3.04 -7.45
CA ASP A 265 23.66 -4.30 -7.78
C ASP A 265 23.67 -4.56 -9.29
N LEU A 266 23.32 -3.57 -10.11
CA LEU A 266 23.34 -3.70 -11.57
C LEU A 266 24.73 -3.99 -12.10
N ALA A 267 25.77 -3.30 -11.60
CA ALA A 267 27.15 -3.54 -11.98
C ALA A 267 27.62 -4.95 -11.58
N ARG A 268 27.25 -5.41 -10.40
CA ARG A 268 27.60 -6.75 -9.90
C ARG A 268 26.88 -7.86 -10.66
N ILE A 269 25.61 -7.66 -11.02
CA ILE A 269 24.77 -8.70 -11.64
C ILE A 269 24.89 -8.71 -13.16
N PHE A 270 25.01 -7.54 -13.81
CA PHE A 270 25.03 -7.41 -15.28
C PHE A 270 26.35 -6.89 -15.86
N GLY A 271 27.39 -6.65 -15.03
CA GLY A 271 28.60 -6.00 -15.48
C GLY A 271 29.35 -6.72 -16.61
N ASP A 272 29.21 -8.04 -16.71
CA ASP A 272 29.74 -8.89 -17.79
C ASP A 272 28.78 -9.05 -18.98
N ARG A 273 27.51 -8.55 -18.85
CA ARG A 273 26.44 -8.69 -19.83
C ARG A 273 25.70 -7.36 -20.07
N PRO A 274 26.39 -6.33 -20.55
CA PRO A 274 25.77 -5.04 -20.86
C PRO A 274 24.68 -5.11 -21.96
N ASP A 275 24.76 -6.13 -22.81
CA ASP A 275 23.74 -6.46 -23.80
C ASP A 275 22.38 -6.74 -23.15
N LEU A 276 22.37 -7.56 -22.09
CA LEU A 276 21.13 -7.87 -21.35
C LEU A 276 20.62 -6.66 -20.56
N LEU A 277 21.54 -5.87 -19.99
CA LEU A 277 21.15 -4.66 -19.24
C LEU A 277 20.43 -3.63 -20.14
N ALA A 278 20.67 -3.62 -21.44
CA ALA A 278 19.96 -2.75 -22.39
C ALA A 278 18.45 -3.07 -22.50
N HIS A 279 18.01 -4.25 -22.04
CA HIS A 279 16.62 -4.66 -22.00
C HIS A 279 15.92 -4.41 -20.66
N LEU A 280 16.58 -3.65 -19.74
CA LEU A 280 16.06 -3.32 -18.43
C LEU A 280 15.90 -1.82 -18.27
N ASP A 281 14.68 -1.34 -18.08
CA ASP A 281 14.34 0.07 -17.87
C ASP A 281 14.08 0.40 -16.41
N LEU A 282 14.78 1.43 -15.91
CA LEU A 282 14.57 2.01 -14.59
C LEU A 282 13.64 3.22 -14.69
N LEU A 283 12.37 3.06 -14.37
CA LEU A 283 11.34 4.08 -14.58
C LEU A 283 11.10 4.99 -13.38
N GLY A 284 11.70 4.67 -12.22
CA GLY A 284 11.48 5.43 -10.99
C GLY A 284 10.02 5.44 -10.55
N VAL A 285 9.62 6.51 -9.84
CA VAL A 285 8.24 6.67 -9.38
C VAL A 285 7.34 7.06 -10.55
N ARG A 286 6.32 6.27 -10.80
CA ARG A 286 5.32 6.49 -11.86
C ARG A 286 3.93 6.73 -11.26
N HIS A 287 3.12 7.55 -11.92
CA HIS A 287 1.74 7.87 -11.55
C HIS A 287 0.69 7.29 -12.52
N ASP A 288 1.16 6.73 -13.62
CA ASP A 288 0.41 6.11 -14.71
C ASP A 288 0.63 4.59 -14.75
N MET A 289 0.66 3.96 -13.56
CA MET A 289 0.95 2.53 -13.42
C MET A 289 0.00 1.64 -14.21
N GLU A 290 -1.25 2.05 -14.43
CA GLU A 290 -2.20 1.34 -15.28
C GLU A 290 -1.74 1.21 -16.73
N LEU A 291 -0.97 2.20 -17.24
CA LEU A 291 -0.39 2.12 -18.59
C LEU A 291 0.83 1.21 -18.61
N ILE A 292 1.67 1.27 -17.57
CA ILE A 292 2.83 0.38 -17.42
C ILE A 292 2.37 -1.09 -17.33
N TYR A 293 1.44 -1.40 -16.43
CA TYR A 293 0.92 -2.77 -16.31
C TYR A 293 0.21 -3.25 -17.58
N ALA A 294 -0.39 -2.34 -18.37
CA ALA A 294 -1.04 -2.71 -19.62
C ALA A 294 -0.04 -3.18 -20.70
N THR A 295 1.24 -2.82 -20.62
CA THR A 295 2.28 -3.33 -21.52
C THR A 295 2.78 -4.72 -21.12
N ALA A 296 2.63 -5.09 -19.83
CA ALA A 296 3.22 -6.28 -19.24
C ALA A 296 2.52 -7.58 -19.63
N ASP A 297 3.29 -8.66 -19.68
CA ASP A 297 2.81 -10.05 -19.68
C ASP A 297 2.81 -10.59 -18.26
N VAL A 298 3.82 -10.22 -17.47
CA VAL A 298 4.01 -10.66 -16.09
C VAL A 298 4.17 -9.45 -15.16
N VAL A 299 3.52 -9.49 -14.02
CA VAL A 299 3.86 -8.63 -12.87
C VAL A 299 4.50 -9.47 -11.78
N ALA A 300 5.75 -9.17 -11.46
CA ALA A 300 6.57 -9.96 -10.56
C ALA A 300 6.78 -9.26 -9.21
N LEU A 301 6.83 -10.06 -8.13
CA LEU A 301 7.17 -9.62 -6.78
C LEU A 301 8.05 -10.68 -6.10
N THR A 302 9.22 -10.26 -5.61
CA THR A 302 10.24 -11.13 -5.00
C THR A 302 10.45 -10.88 -3.52
N SER A 303 9.43 -10.36 -2.83
CA SER A 303 9.50 -10.04 -1.40
C SER A 303 9.87 -11.24 -0.54
N THR A 304 10.64 -11.00 0.53
CA THR A 304 11.11 -12.04 1.46
C THR A 304 10.33 -12.07 2.77
N PHE A 305 9.75 -10.94 3.18
CA PHE A 305 8.95 -10.83 4.41
C PHE A 305 7.98 -9.63 4.33
N GLY A 306 7.11 -9.48 5.34
CA GLY A 306 6.34 -8.26 5.60
C GLY A 306 5.22 -7.91 4.62
N GLU A 307 4.99 -8.71 3.59
CA GLU A 307 3.84 -8.50 2.71
C GLU A 307 2.54 -8.85 3.43
N ALA A 308 1.55 -7.99 3.24
CA ALA A 308 0.18 -8.31 3.55
C ALA A 308 -0.56 -8.61 2.24
N ALA A 309 -1.12 -7.58 1.61
CA ALA A 309 -1.82 -7.71 0.32
C ALA A 309 -1.19 -6.74 -0.71
N PRO A 310 -0.13 -7.16 -1.44
CA PRO A 310 0.63 -6.31 -2.33
C PRO A 310 -0.21 -5.78 -3.49
N LEU A 311 -0.32 -4.45 -3.58
CA LEU A 311 -1.14 -3.78 -4.59
C LEU A 311 -0.63 -4.02 -6.01
N CYS A 312 0.69 -4.12 -6.21
CA CYS A 312 1.27 -4.34 -7.55
C CYS A 312 0.74 -5.61 -8.20
N LEU A 313 0.60 -6.70 -7.44
CA LEU A 313 0.03 -7.95 -7.96
C LEU A 313 -1.45 -7.79 -8.33
N ILE A 314 -2.22 -7.09 -7.49
CA ILE A 314 -3.65 -6.83 -7.75
C ILE A 314 -3.79 -5.91 -8.98
N GLU A 315 -3.07 -4.79 -9.01
CA GLU A 315 -3.13 -3.80 -10.09
C GLU A 315 -2.67 -4.40 -11.43
N GLY A 316 -1.52 -5.06 -11.44
CA GLY A 316 -0.97 -5.71 -12.63
C GLY A 316 -1.88 -6.78 -13.19
N SER A 317 -2.41 -7.67 -12.33
CA SER A 317 -3.34 -8.73 -12.77
C SER A 317 -4.65 -8.15 -13.30
N MET A 318 -5.17 -7.07 -12.71
CA MET A 318 -6.38 -6.40 -13.20
C MET A 318 -6.15 -5.62 -14.50
N CYS A 319 -4.90 -5.29 -14.86
CA CYS A 319 -4.52 -4.76 -16.17
C CYS A 319 -4.22 -5.85 -17.21
N GLY A 320 -4.25 -7.12 -16.83
CA GLY A 320 -4.11 -8.27 -17.72
C GLY A 320 -2.75 -8.96 -17.70
N ALA A 321 -1.80 -8.52 -16.86
CA ALA A 321 -0.56 -9.25 -16.60
C ALA A 321 -0.82 -10.47 -15.71
N VAL A 322 0.01 -11.51 -15.83
CA VAL A 322 -0.02 -12.67 -14.94
C VAL A 322 0.83 -12.38 -13.69
N PRO A 323 0.26 -12.42 -12.49
CA PRO A 323 1.05 -12.18 -11.29
C PRO A 323 1.90 -13.40 -10.92
N VAL A 324 3.19 -13.14 -10.62
CA VAL A 324 4.14 -14.13 -10.10
C VAL A 324 4.77 -13.60 -8.82
N THR A 325 4.76 -14.40 -7.77
CA THR A 325 5.21 -13.95 -6.44
C THR A 325 5.89 -15.05 -5.66
N THR A 326 6.77 -14.67 -4.74
CA THR A 326 7.26 -15.52 -3.66
C THR A 326 6.18 -15.77 -2.62
N HIS A 327 6.35 -16.77 -1.75
CA HIS A 327 5.37 -17.17 -0.74
C HIS A 327 5.48 -16.29 0.52
N VAL A 328 4.92 -15.06 0.47
CA VAL A 328 4.95 -14.11 1.60
C VAL A 328 3.58 -13.45 1.81
N GLY A 329 3.11 -13.45 3.06
CA GLY A 329 1.82 -12.87 3.45
C GLY A 329 0.64 -13.45 2.67
N ASP A 330 -0.30 -12.59 2.24
CA ASP A 330 -1.45 -13.01 1.42
C ASP A 330 -1.14 -13.02 -0.08
N ALA A 331 0.11 -12.79 -0.51
CA ALA A 331 0.46 -12.80 -1.94
C ALA A 331 0.06 -14.12 -2.62
N PRO A 332 0.27 -15.33 -2.05
CA PRO A 332 -0.23 -16.59 -2.61
C PRO A 332 -1.75 -16.62 -2.80
N SER A 333 -2.51 -16.12 -1.83
CA SER A 333 -3.98 -16.05 -1.93
C SER A 333 -4.46 -15.08 -2.99
N ILE A 334 -3.71 -14.01 -3.26
CA ILE A 334 -4.03 -13.04 -4.31
C ILE A 334 -3.86 -13.66 -5.69
N VAL A 335 -2.79 -14.44 -5.89
CA VAL A 335 -2.47 -15.03 -7.19
C VAL A 335 -3.15 -16.37 -7.45
N ASP A 336 -3.84 -16.94 -6.44
CA ASP A 336 -4.56 -18.21 -6.58
C ASP A 336 -5.46 -18.20 -7.82
N ARG A 337 -5.34 -19.21 -8.67
CA ARG A 337 -6.02 -19.41 -9.96
C ARG A 337 -5.73 -18.39 -11.05
N ILE A 338 -4.99 -17.30 -10.79
CA ILE A 338 -4.74 -16.24 -11.77
C ILE A 338 -3.26 -16.00 -12.04
N GLY A 339 -2.36 -16.68 -11.33
CA GLY A 339 -0.93 -16.51 -11.41
C GLY A 339 -0.17 -17.65 -10.73
N PHE A 340 1.07 -17.39 -10.34
CA PHE A 340 1.99 -18.39 -9.85
C PHE A 340 2.69 -17.96 -8.56
N VAL A 341 2.94 -18.95 -7.70
CA VAL A 341 3.85 -18.81 -6.55
C VAL A 341 5.14 -19.53 -6.90
N THR A 342 6.28 -18.90 -6.64
CA THR A 342 7.62 -19.43 -6.95
C THR A 342 8.49 -19.46 -5.69
N SER A 343 9.62 -20.17 -5.75
CA SER A 343 10.65 -20.17 -4.71
C SER A 343 11.48 -18.88 -4.73
N PHE A 344 12.58 -18.88 -3.95
CA PHE A 344 13.58 -17.80 -3.94
C PHE A 344 14.78 -18.08 -4.87
N GLU A 345 14.68 -19.08 -5.74
CA GLU A 345 15.74 -19.42 -6.69
C GLU A 345 15.59 -18.65 -7.99
N PRO A 346 16.60 -17.83 -8.41
CA PRO A 346 16.51 -16.99 -9.60
C PRO A 346 16.11 -17.74 -10.87
N ALA A 347 16.65 -18.93 -11.07
CA ALA A 347 16.38 -19.75 -12.24
C ALA A 347 14.92 -20.23 -12.29
N GLU A 348 14.36 -20.61 -11.14
CA GLU A 348 12.96 -21.03 -11.03
C GLU A 348 12.01 -19.84 -11.23
N ILE A 349 12.36 -18.67 -10.66
CA ILE A 349 11.61 -17.44 -10.87
C ILE A 349 11.57 -17.08 -12.36
N ALA A 350 12.72 -17.10 -13.05
CA ALA A 350 12.81 -16.81 -14.47
C ALA A 350 11.96 -17.78 -15.32
N ALA A 351 12.07 -19.09 -15.07
CA ALA A 351 11.27 -20.11 -15.74
C ALA A 351 9.77 -19.90 -15.50
N THR A 352 9.39 -19.53 -14.26
CA THR A 352 7.99 -19.23 -13.92
C THR A 352 7.47 -17.99 -14.66
N TRP A 353 8.31 -16.96 -14.89
CA TRP A 353 7.90 -15.79 -15.68
C TRP A 353 7.62 -16.18 -17.14
N ILE A 354 8.46 -17.02 -17.74
CA ILE A 354 8.27 -17.53 -19.11
C ILE A 354 6.96 -18.33 -19.20
N GLU A 355 6.74 -19.26 -18.28
CA GLU A 355 5.50 -20.03 -18.20
C GLU A 355 4.28 -19.12 -18.02
N ALA A 356 4.34 -18.15 -17.11
CA ALA A 356 3.27 -17.21 -16.84
C ALA A 356 2.92 -16.39 -18.08
N ALA A 357 3.91 -15.91 -18.83
CA ALA A 357 3.71 -15.17 -20.06
C ALA A 357 3.04 -16.04 -21.13
N ALA A 358 3.49 -17.27 -21.32
CA ALA A 358 2.91 -18.23 -22.26
C ALA A 358 1.44 -18.55 -21.93
N ARG A 359 1.08 -18.64 -20.65
CA ARG A 359 -0.28 -18.95 -20.19
C ARG A 359 -1.17 -17.71 -19.98
N ARG A 360 -0.71 -16.53 -20.38
CA ARG A 360 -1.42 -15.26 -20.16
C ARG A 360 -2.84 -15.27 -20.71
N ALA A 361 -3.04 -15.79 -21.95
CA ALA A 361 -4.36 -15.88 -22.58
C ALA A 361 -5.26 -16.92 -21.88
N GLU A 362 -4.73 -18.08 -21.51
CA GLU A 362 -5.45 -19.12 -20.76
C GLU A 362 -6.05 -18.60 -19.46
N LEU A 363 -5.29 -17.78 -18.73
CA LEU A 363 -5.67 -17.26 -17.42
C LEU A 363 -6.59 -16.02 -17.49
N GLU A 364 -6.95 -15.50 -18.68
CA GLU A 364 -7.77 -14.28 -18.81
C GLU A 364 -9.16 -14.41 -18.19
N SER A 365 -9.83 -15.55 -18.44
CA SER A 365 -11.16 -15.82 -17.89
C SER A 365 -11.15 -15.87 -16.35
N ALA A 366 -10.14 -16.52 -15.76
CA ALA A 366 -9.97 -16.61 -14.31
C ALA A 366 -9.71 -15.21 -13.71
N ARG A 367 -8.83 -14.40 -14.32
CA ARG A 367 -8.60 -13.01 -13.88
C ARG A 367 -9.88 -12.17 -13.95
N THR A 368 -10.70 -12.36 -14.99
CA THR A 368 -11.99 -11.66 -15.12
C THR A 368 -12.95 -12.07 -14.01
N ALA A 369 -13.04 -13.35 -13.69
CA ALA A 369 -13.92 -13.87 -12.65
C ALA A 369 -13.59 -13.35 -11.25
N VAL A 370 -12.31 -13.13 -10.93
CA VAL A 370 -11.90 -12.64 -9.59
C VAL A 370 -11.94 -11.11 -9.44
N ARG A 371 -12.13 -10.34 -10.52
CA ARG A 371 -12.13 -8.87 -10.50
C ARG A 371 -13.01 -8.26 -9.38
N PRO A 372 -14.26 -8.69 -9.13
CA PRO A 372 -15.10 -8.11 -8.08
C PRO A 372 -14.47 -8.20 -6.70
N ARG A 373 -13.64 -9.23 -6.44
CA ARG A 373 -12.90 -9.42 -5.19
C ARG A 373 -11.96 -8.25 -4.88
N PHE A 374 -11.42 -7.59 -5.90
CA PHE A 374 -10.46 -6.51 -5.78
C PHE A 374 -11.04 -5.10 -5.95
N SER A 375 -12.37 -4.95 -5.87
CA SER A 375 -13.03 -3.64 -6.00
C SER A 375 -12.79 -2.74 -4.79
N HIS A 376 -12.35 -1.50 -5.03
CA HIS A 376 -12.26 -0.48 -3.97
C HIS A 376 -13.65 -0.12 -3.39
N VAL A 377 -14.73 -0.28 -4.17
CA VAL A 377 -16.10 -0.06 -3.68
C VAL A 377 -16.43 -1.04 -2.55
N ARG A 378 -16.05 -2.32 -2.70
CA ARG A 378 -16.18 -3.34 -1.65
C ARG A 378 -15.35 -2.99 -0.42
N MET A 379 -14.10 -2.56 -0.60
CA MET A 379 -13.22 -2.13 0.49
C MET A 379 -13.84 -0.95 1.26
N ILE A 380 -14.28 0.09 0.55
CA ILE A 380 -14.91 1.29 1.13
C ILE A 380 -16.17 0.91 1.93
N ALA A 381 -17.01 0.01 1.39
CA ALA A 381 -18.20 -0.49 2.09
C ALA A 381 -17.85 -1.23 3.40
N GLY A 382 -16.77 -2.04 3.38
CA GLY A 382 -16.26 -2.72 4.56
C GLY A 382 -15.84 -1.74 5.66
N TYR A 383 -15.09 -0.70 5.31
CA TYR A 383 -14.72 0.36 6.24
C TYR A 383 -15.94 1.13 6.76
N SER A 384 -16.91 1.48 5.89
CA SER A 384 -18.15 2.13 6.32
C SER A 384 -18.86 1.34 7.40
N THR A 385 -19.02 0.03 7.17
CA THR A 385 -19.69 -0.88 8.12
C THR A 385 -19.01 -0.88 9.49
N ILE A 386 -17.68 -0.96 9.53
CA ILE A 386 -16.94 -0.96 10.79
C ILE A 386 -17.04 0.40 11.49
N ILE A 387 -16.87 1.51 10.77
CA ILE A 387 -16.96 2.87 11.33
C ILE A 387 -18.37 3.14 11.92
N GLU A 388 -19.43 2.80 11.18
CA GLU A 388 -20.81 3.01 11.60
C GLU A 388 -21.18 2.13 12.80
N ARG A 389 -20.71 0.87 12.83
CA ARG A 389 -20.86 -0.03 13.98
C ARG A 389 -20.16 0.54 15.21
N THR A 390 -18.88 0.93 15.07
CA THR A 390 -18.07 1.51 16.14
C THR A 390 -18.74 2.76 16.74
N HIS A 391 -19.28 3.64 15.88
CA HIS A 391 -20.02 4.82 16.37
C HIS A 391 -21.28 4.44 17.13
N ARG A 392 -22.06 3.51 16.63
CA ARG A 392 -23.29 3.04 17.27
C ARG A 392 -23.01 2.41 18.63
N ASP A 393 -22.03 1.52 18.71
CA ASP A 393 -21.65 0.83 19.93
C ASP A 393 -21.17 1.82 21.02
N ALA A 394 -20.42 2.85 20.63
CA ALA A 394 -19.97 3.92 21.53
C ALA A 394 -21.13 4.84 22.00
N THR A 395 -22.18 4.97 21.21
CA THR A 395 -23.37 5.77 21.58
C THR A 395 -24.29 5.02 22.54
N ILE A 396 -24.39 3.69 22.40
CA ILE A 396 -25.23 2.82 23.24
C ILE A 396 -24.55 2.54 24.59
N ARG A 397 -23.23 2.47 24.63
CA ARG A 397 -22.42 2.27 25.85
C ARG A 397 -21.60 3.53 26.14
N PRO A 398 -22.21 4.61 26.69
CA PRO A 398 -21.41 5.72 27.15
C PRO A 398 -20.41 5.20 28.19
N ALA A 399 -19.16 5.64 28.12
CA ALA A 399 -18.08 5.20 28.99
C ALA A 399 -18.55 5.16 30.44
N ARG A 400 -18.32 4.03 31.11
CA ARG A 400 -18.43 4.00 32.57
C ARG A 400 -17.39 5.01 33.09
N VAL A 401 -17.88 6.07 33.72
CA VAL A 401 -17.12 7.10 34.40
C VAL A 401 -16.26 6.48 35.50
#